data_a0ad2b7b77fc4d5ea27e93a5fbd2e993
#
_entry.id   a0ad2b7b77fc4d5ea27e93a5fbd2e993
#
_cell.length_a   1.000
_cell.length_b   1.000
_cell.length_c   1.000
_cell.angle_alpha   90.00
_cell.angle_beta   90.00
_cell.angle_gamma   90.00
#
_symmetry.space_group_name_H-M   'P 1'
#
loop_
_entity.id
_entity.type
_entity.pdbx_description
1 polymer ?
#
loop_
_entity_poly.entity_id
_entity_poly.type
_entity_poly.pdbx_seq_one_letter_code
_entity_poly.pdbx_strand_id
1 'polypeptide(L)'
;MNYGEVLVLFFIELRSLYKKKIDLKGASFQQMIAIVAIPLGSIEMSALSEKLGIDNSTATRLINGLVTKKWVSRHQYEDDKRIIKVGLTDKGKVAQAVFEQQFDKIGKIIEKNIDPIDKQKTIEVISKLKWIMLKMNNIK
;
A
#
# COMPACT_ATOMS: atom_id res chain seq x y z
N MET A 1 -6.54 15.41 23.68
CA MET A 1 -6.51 14.22 22.78
C MET A 1 -5.07 13.69 22.70
N ASN A 2 -4.88 12.41 22.95
CA ASN A 2 -3.55 11.82 22.93
C ASN A 2 -3.18 11.35 21.51
N TYR A 3 -1.90 10.98 21.32
CA TYR A 3 -1.41 10.56 20.02
C TYR A 3 -2.16 9.34 19.45
N GLY A 4 -2.49 8.36 20.30
CA GLY A 4 -3.21 7.17 19.83
C GLY A 4 -4.57 7.51 19.26
N GLU A 5 -5.31 8.39 19.92
CA GLU A 5 -6.61 8.85 19.46
C GLU A 5 -6.52 9.60 18.12
N VAL A 6 -5.55 10.52 18.03
CA VAL A 6 -5.35 11.30 16.80
C VAL A 6 -4.97 10.37 15.64
N LEU A 7 -4.06 9.42 15.86
CA LEU A 7 -3.60 8.53 14.81
C LEU A 7 -4.72 7.60 14.31
N VAL A 8 -5.55 7.05 15.19
CA VAL A 8 -6.64 6.17 14.75
C VAL A 8 -7.70 6.98 14.00
N LEU A 9 -8.03 8.19 14.44
CA LEU A 9 -8.96 9.05 13.74
C LEU A 9 -8.42 9.47 12.38
N PHE A 10 -7.14 9.82 12.31
CA PHE A 10 -6.45 10.12 11.07
C PHE A 10 -6.53 8.93 10.08
N PHE A 11 -6.27 7.73 10.56
CA PHE A 11 -6.35 6.51 9.75
C PHE A 11 -7.77 6.29 9.21
N ILE A 12 -8.80 6.45 10.07
CA ILE A 12 -10.20 6.29 9.66
C ILE A 12 -10.56 7.29 8.56
N GLU A 13 -10.19 8.54 8.72
CA GLU A 13 -10.49 9.59 7.72
C GLU A 13 -9.74 9.36 6.42
N LEU A 14 -8.47 9.01 6.49
CA LEU A 14 -7.66 8.74 5.30
C LEU A 14 -8.22 7.54 4.52
N ARG A 15 -8.53 6.46 5.22
CA ARG A 15 -9.12 5.26 4.60
C ARG A 15 -10.46 5.57 3.94
N SER A 16 -11.32 6.31 4.63
CA SER A 16 -12.62 6.73 4.10
C SER A 16 -12.47 7.58 2.86
N LEU A 17 -11.56 8.56 2.89
CA LEU A 17 -11.27 9.44 1.77
C LEU A 17 -10.82 8.65 0.54
N TYR A 18 -9.87 7.74 0.71
CA TYR A 18 -9.36 6.91 -0.39
C TYR A 18 -10.44 6.00 -0.96
N LYS A 19 -11.24 5.38 -0.10
CA LYS A 19 -12.35 4.52 -0.57
C LYS A 19 -13.38 5.27 -1.39
N LYS A 20 -13.62 6.53 -1.05
CA LYS A 20 -14.62 7.37 -1.74
C LYS A 20 -14.09 7.99 -3.02
N LYS A 21 -12.80 8.32 -3.07
CA LYS A 21 -12.22 9.15 -4.15
C LYS A 21 -11.42 8.37 -5.19
N ILE A 22 -10.92 7.19 -4.86
CA ILE A 22 -10.10 6.42 -5.79
C ILE A 22 -10.97 5.51 -6.64
N ASP A 23 -10.80 5.59 -7.95
CA ASP A 23 -11.35 4.62 -8.89
C ASP A 23 -10.50 3.35 -8.82
N LEU A 24 -11.07 2.28 -8.31
CA LEU A 24 -10.38 1.02 -8.07
C LEU A 24 -10.19 0.16 -9.31
N LYS A 25 -10.70 0.56 -10.46
CA LYS A 25 -10.53 -0.18 -11.72
C LYS A 25 -10.99 -1.64 -11.65
N GLY A 26 -12.04 -1.89 -10.89
CA GLY A 26 -12.59 -3.24 -10.68
C GLY A 26 -11.90 -4.06 -9.59
N ALA A 27 -10.92 -3.49 -8.90
CA ALA A 27 -10.25 -4.15 -7.79
C ALA A 27 -10.97 -3.85 -6.46
N SER A 28 -10.70 -4.64 -5.43
CA SER A 28 -11.06 -4.28 -4.06
C SER A 28 -10.06 -3.26 -3.52
N PHE A 29 -10.44 -2.57 -2.44
CA PHE A 29 -9.53 -1.65 -1.76
C PHE A 29 -8.26 -2.37 -1.28
N GLN A 30 -8.41 -3.58 -0.74
CA GLN A 30 -7.27 -4.38 -0.29
C GLN A 30 -6.36 -4.81 -1.44
N GLN A 31 -6.93 -5.13 -2.60
CA GLN A 31 -6.15 -5.44 -3.80
C GLN A 31 -5.35 -4.22 -4.27
N MET A 32 -5.94 -3.03 -4.23
CA MET A 32 -5.21 -1.80 -4.53
C MET A 32 -4.02 -1.60 -3.59
N ILE A 33 -4.24 -1.77 -2.29
CA ILE A 33 -3.15 -1.64 -1.29
C ILE A 33 -2.04 -2.66 -1.58
N ALA A 34 -2.40 -3.90 -1.91
CA ALA A 34 -1.42 -4.93 -2.24
C ALA A 34 -0.60 -4.56 -3.49
N ILE A 35 -1.25 -4.10 -4.54
CA ILE A 35 -0.57 -3.68 -5.78
C ILE A 35 0.43 -2.54 -5.51
N VAL A 36 0.02 -1.57 -4.73
CA VAL A 36 0.88 -0.41 -4.39
C VAL A 36 2.07 -0.85 -3.53
N ALA A 37 1.89 -1.89 -2.71
CA ALA A 37 2.94 -2.41 -1.84
C ALA A 37 3.99 -3.26 -2.56
N ILE A 38 3.66 -3.81 -3.74
CA ILE A 38 4.60 -4.65 -4.50
C ILE A 38 5.63 -3.74 -5.20
N PRO A 39 6.93 -3.97 -4.98
CA PRO A 39 7.98 -3.20 -5.65
C PRO A 39 8.08 -3.55 -7.14
N LEU A 40 8.80 -2.73 -7.90
CA LEU A 40 8.99 -2.96 -9.35
C LEU A 40 9.72 -4.28 -9.66
N GLY A 41 10.56 -4.76 -8.75
CA GLY A 41 11.14 -6.10 -8.85
C GLY A 41 10.14 -7.14 -8.39
N SER A 42 10.55 -8.00 -7.49
CA SER A 42 9.66 -9.00 -6.89
C SER A 42 9.80 -8.98 -5.38
N ILE A 43 8.82 -9.54 -4.70
CA ILE A 43 8.80 -9.67 -3.24
C ILE A 43 8.36 -11.08 -2.87
N GLU A 44 8.93 -11.64 -1.82
CA GLU A 44 8.46 -12.92 -1.29
C GLU A 44 7.05 -12.76 -0.72
N MET A 45 6.20 -13.78 -0.92
CA MET A 45 4.82 -13.78 -0.42
C MET A 45 4.77 -13.52 1.08
N SER A 46 5.66 -14.14 1.86
CA SER A 46 5.74 -13.96 3.31
C SER A 46 6.11 -12.53 3.69
N ALA A 47 7.04 -11.91 2.96
CA ALA A 47 7.41 -10.51 3.18
C ALA A 47 6.28 -9.56 2.85
N LEU A 48 5.51 -9.84 1.79
CA LEU A 48 4.35 -9.04 1.42
C LEU A 48 3.25 -9.13 2.49
N SER A 49 2.93 -10.34 2.97
CA SER A 49 1.93 -10.51 4.01
C SER A 49 2.32 -9.77 5.29
N GLU A 50 3.60 -9.83 5.68
CA GLU A 50 4.12 -9.10 6.83
C GLU A 50 4.02 -7.57 6.63
N LYS A 51 4.40 -7.09 5.45
CA LYS A 51 4.29 -5.66 5.10
C LYS A 51 2.86 -5.16 5.15
N LEU A 52 1.89 -5.98 4.76
CA LEU A 52 0.47 -5.63 4.77
C LEU A 52 -0.19 -5.86 6.12
N GLY A 53 0.48 -6.51 7.06
CA GLY A 53 -0.07 -6.82 8.37
C GLY A 53 -1.21 -7.85 8.32
N ILE A 54 -1.15 -8.81 7.41
CA ILE A 54 -2.16 -9.85 7.23
C ILE A 54 -1.51 -11.23 7.32
N ASP A 55 -2.33 -12.26 7.54
CA ASP A 55 -1.82 -13.63 7.56
C ASP A 55 -1.56 -14.16 6.15
N ASN A 56 -0.82 -15.27 6.06
CA ASN A 56 -0.42 -15.85 4.78
C ASN A 56 -1.61 -16.33 3.94
N SER A 57 -2.66 -16.85 4.58
CA SER A 57 -3.85 -17.31 3.85
C SER A 57 -4.62 -16.15 3.23
N THR A 58 -4.74 -15.03 3.93
CA THR A 58 -5.34 -13.80 3.41
C THR A 58 -4.51 -13.24 2.25
N ALA A 59 -3.19 -13.20 2.40
CA ALA A 59 -2.28 -12.75 1.35
C ALA A 59 -2.41 -13.62 0.10
N THR A 60 -2.48 -14.93 0.27
CA THR A 60 -2.64 -15.88 -0.85
C THR A 60 -3.93 -15.60 -1.62
N ARG A 61 -5.04 -15.36 -0.91
CA ARG A 61 -6.31 -15.04 -1.56
C ARG A 61 -6.27 -13.73 -2.32
N LEU A 62 -5.65 -12.69 -1.72
CA LEU A 62 -5.46 -11.41 -2.40
C LEU A 62 -4.65 -11.57 -3.68
N ILE A 63 -3.54 -12.27 -3.60
CA ILE A 63 -2.64 -12.49 -4.74
C ILE A 63 -3.34 -13.34 -5.81
N ASN A 64 -4.10 -14.37 -5.43
CA ASN A 64 -4.87 -15.16 -6.39
C ASN A 64 -5.85 -14.28 -7.19
N GLY A 65 -6.52 -13.35 -6.52
CA GLY A 65 -7.40 -12.39 -7.20
C GLY A 65 -6.65 -11.48 -8.17
N LEU A 66 -5.45 -11.06 -7.81
CA LEU A 66 -4.61 -10.22 -8.66
C LEU A 66 -4.00 -11.00 -9.84
N VAL A 67 -3.70 -12.27 -9.65
CA VAL A 67 -3.28 -13.18 -10.74
C VAL A 67 -4.42 -13.34 -11.75
N THR A 68 -5.64 -13.52 -11.27
CA THR A 68 -6.84 -13.60 -12.13
C THR A 68 -7.02 -12.33 -12.97
N LYS A 69 -6.72 -11.17 -12.41
CA LYS A 69 -6.73 -9.89 -13.14
C LYS A 69 -5.54 -9.73 -14.09
N LYS A 70 -4.58 -10.62 -14.03
CA LYS A 70 -3.32 -10.56 -14.79
C LYS A 70 -2.44 -9.36 -14.40
N TRP A 71 -2.60 -8.85 -13.19
CA TRP A 71 -1.77 -7.76 -12.66
C TRP A 71 -0.52 -8.25 -11.96
N VAL A 72 -0.52 -9.51 -11.52
CA VAL A 72 0.56 -10.11 -10.73
C VAL A 72 0.87 -11.49 -11.27
N SER A 73 2.13 -11.87 -11.22
CA SER A 73 2.59 -13.24 -11.48
C SER A 73 3.25 -13.81 -10.23
N ARG A 74 3.17 -15.12 -10.08
CA ARG A 74 3.80 -15.88 -9.00
C ARG A 74 4.88 -16.77 -9.55
N HIS A 75 6.00 -16.86 -8.83
CA HIS A 75 7.10 -17.74 -9.18
C HIS A 75 7.57 -18.49 -7.95
N GLN A 76 7.81 -19.80 -8.10
CA GLN A 76 8.50 -20.56 -7.07
C GLN A 76 10.00 -20.50 -7.32
N TYR A 77 10.80 -20.48 -6.25
CA TYR A 77 12.24 -20.68 -6.39
C TYR A 77 12.54 -22.12 -6.82
N GLU A 78 13.45 -22.29 -7.76
CA GLU A 78 13.92 -23.62 -8.19
C GLU A 78 14.59 -24.36 -7.03
N ASP A 79 15.35 -23.65 -6.20
CA ASP A 79 16.11 -24.21 -5.08
C ASP A 79 15.25 -24.52 -3.87
N ASP A 80 14.12 -23.81 -3.67
CA ASP A 80 13.21 -24.03 -2.56
C ASP A 80 11.78 -23.67 -2.99
N LYS A 81 10.99 -24.72 -3.24
CA LYS A 81 9.59 -24.56 -3.69
C LYS A 81 8.66 -23.98 -2.63
N ARG A 82 9.10 -23.88 -1.37
CA ARG A 82 8.33 -23.24 -0.31
C ARG A 82 8.36 -21.71 -0.43
N ILE A 83 9.34 -21.18 -1.14
CA ILE A 83 9.49 -19.75 -1.35
C ILE A 83 8.77 -19.36 -2.62
N ILE A 84 7.74 -18.52 -2.46
CA ILE A 84 6.95 -17.97 -3.56
C ILE A 84 7.26 -16.48 -3.65
N LYS A 85 7.64 -16.03 -4.84
CA LYS A 85 7.79 -14.60 -5.16
C LYS A 85 6.62 -14.11 -5.98
N VAL A 86 6.24 -12.88 -5.73
CA VAL A 86 5.23 -12.17 -6.50
C VAL A 86 5.82 -10.93 -7.14
N GLY A 87 5.43 -10.67 -8.36
CA GLY A 87 5.87 -9.49 -9.08
C GLY A 87 4.75 -8.94 -9.95
N LEU A 88 4.87 -7.66 -10.29
CA LEU A 88 3.90 -7.02 -11.18
C LEU A 88 4.14 -7.48 -12.62
N THR A 89 3.06 -7.77 -13.34
CA THR A 89 3.08 -7.88 -14.80
C THR A 89 3.16 -6.48 -15.41
N ASP A 90 3.32 -6.38 -16.73
CA ASP A 90 3.25 -5.07 -17.40
C ASP A 90 1.90 -4.41 -17.16
N LYS A 91 0.81 -5.19 -17.20
CA LYS A 91 -0.54 -4.70 -16.89
C LYS A 91 -0.64 -4.24 -15.43
N GLY A 92 -0.02 -4.97 -14.50
CA GLY A 92 0.03 -4.60 -13.09
C GLY A 92 0.81 -3.30 -12.85
N LYS A 93 1.90 -3.09 -13.57
CA LYS A 93 2.68 -1.83 -13.49
C LYS A 93 1.84 -0.64 -13.94
N VAL A 94 1.05 -0.81 -14.99
CA VAL A 94 0.12 0.23 -15.44
C VAL A 94 -0.94 0.51 -14.38
N ALA A 95 -1.52 -0.53 -13.79
CA ALA A 95 -2.52 -0.38 -12.73
C ALA A 95 -1.92 0.35 -11.51
N GLN A 96 -0.73 -0.04 -11.08
CA GLN A 96 -0.03 0.62 -9.98
C GLN A 96 0.20 2.10 -10.26
N ALA A 97 0.67 2.43 -11.46
CA ALA A 97 0.91 3.82 -11.87
C ALA A 97 -0.38 4.65 -11.87
N VAL A 98 -1.50 4.07 -12.29
CA VAL A 98 -2.81 4.74 -12.29
C VAL A 98 -3.25 5.03 -10.85
N PHE A 99 -3.06 4.09 -9.91
CA PHE A 99 -3.37 4.34 -8.50
C PHE A 99 -2.46 5.43 -7.92
N GLU A 100 -1.18 5.39 -8.21
CA GLU A 100 -0.23 6.41 -7.74
C GLU A 100 -0.59 7.81 -8.24
N GLN A 101 -1.04 7.93 -9.48
CA GLN A 101 -1.53 9.20 -10.03
C GLN A 101 -2.76 9.71 -9.27
N GLN A 102 -3.66 8.82 -8.88
CA GLN A 102 -4.83 9.19 -8.09
C GLN A 102 -4.44 9.65 -6.69
N PHE A 103 -3.48 8.98 -6.06
CA PHE A 103 -2.92 9.42 -4.76
C PHE A 103 -2.31 10.82 -4.88
N ASP A 104 -1.55 11.06 -5.95
CA ASP A 104 -0.94 12.36 -6.20
C ASP A 104 -1.99 13.48 -6.33
N LYS A 105 -3.07 13.22 -7.04
CA LYS A 105 -4.18 14.19 -7.17
C LYS A 105 -4.81 14.51 -5.83
N ILE A 106 -5.08 13.50 -5.01
CA ILE A 106 -5.64 13.69 -3.66
C ILE A 106 -4.64 14.48 -2.81
N GLY A 107 -3.37 14.12 -2.87
CA GLY A 107 -2.31 14.80 -2.14
C GLY A 107 -2.22 16.28 -2.48
N LYS A 108 -2.34 16.62 -3.77
CA LYS A 108 -2.32 18.02 -4.22
C LYS A 108 -3.52 18.82 -3.70
N ILE A 109 -4.70 18.20 -3.64
CA ILE A 109 -5.89 18.86 -3.08
C ILE A 109 -5.70 19.12 -1.60
N ILE A 110 -5.18 18.15 -0.85
CA ILE A 110 -4.89 18.31 0.57
C ILE A 110 -3.86 19.43 0.78
N GLU A 111 -2.79 19.41 0.01
CA GLU A 111 -1.72 20.41 0.08
C GLU A 111 -2.25 21.82 -0.10
N LYS A 112 -3.17 22.02 -1.04
CA LYS A 112 -3.80 23.34 -1.27
C LYS A 112 -4.57 23.86 -0.07
N ASN A 113 -5.04 22.99 0.80
CA ASN A 113 -5.80 23.35 2.00
C ASN A 113 -4.92 23.49 3.24
N ILE A 114 -3.62 23.26 3.12
CA ILE A 114 -2.66 23.46 4.20
C ILE A 114 -2.12 24.90 4.08
N ASP A 115 -2.03 25.59 5.22
CA ASP A 115 -1.42 26.91 5.26
C ASP A 115 0.01 26.83 4.68
N PRO A 116 0.40 27.74 3.75
CA PRO A 116 1.74 27.72 3.15
C PRO A 116 2.90 27.65 4.15
N ILE A 117 2.72 28.26 5.34
CA ILE A 117 3.73 28.22 6.40
C ILE A 117 3.93 26.79 6.92
N ASP A 118 2.87 25.98 6.93
CA ASP A 118 2.87 24.64 7.53
C ASP A 118 3.19 23.51 6.54
N LYS A 119 3.23 23.78 5.24
CA LYS A 119 3.38 22.75 4.21
C LYS A 119 4.62 21.87 4.41
N GLN A 120 5.79 22.51 4.52
CA GLN A 120 7.05 21.79 4.69
C GLN A 120 7.09 21.04 6.02
N LYS A 121 6.63 21.69 7.07
CA LYS A 121 6.59 21.11 8.41
C LYS A 121 5.66 19.90 8.48
N THR A 122 4.50 19.97 7.84
CA THR A 122 3.53 18.87 7.81
C THR A 122 4.12 17.62 7.16
N ILE A 123 4.75 17.76 5.99
CA ILE A 123 5.42 16.64 5.31
C ILE A 123 6.52 16.04 6.17
N GLU A 124 7.33 16.88 6.81
CA GLU A 124 8.40 16.42 7.68
C GLU A 124 7.87 15.61 8.87
N VAL A 125 6.82 16.09 9.52
CA VAL A 125 6.19 15.40 10.65
C VAL A 125 5.60 14.07 10.22
N ILE A 126 4.84 14.04 9.14
CA ILE A 126 4.24 12.80 8.62
C ILE A 126 5.32 11.78 8.22
N SER A 127 6.40 12.25 7.60
CA SER A 127 7.53 11.40 7.22
C SER A 127 8.23 10.79 8.43
N LYS A 128 8.38 11.57 9.50
CA LYS A 128 8.94 11.07 10.77
C LYS A 128 8.03 10.03 11.41
N LEU A 129 6.72 10.27 11.43
CA LEU A 129 5.76 9.31 11.96
C LEU A 129 5.79 8.00 11.17
N LYS A 130 5.82 8.09 9.84
CA LYS A 130 5.95 6.91 8.97
C LYS A 130 7.21 6.11 9.32
N TRP A 131 8.33 6.79 9.50
CA TRP A 131 9.60 6.15 9.84
C TRP A 131 9.55 5.44 11.20
N ILE A 132 8.94 6.09 12.20
CA ILE A 132 8.76 5.49 13.53
C ILE A 132 7.90 4.21 13.41
N MET A 133 6.79 4.28 12.69
CA MET A 133 5.91 3.13 12.49
C MET A 133 6.60 2.00 11.74
N LEU A 134 7.41 2.34 10.73
CA LEU A 134 8.20 1.34 10.00
C LEU A 134 9.16 0.59 10.94
N LYS A 135 9.85 1.29 11.83
CA LYS A 135 10.72 0.66 12.83
C LYS A 135 9.92 -0.23 13.78
N MET A 136 8.77 0.23 14.25
CA MET A 136 7.91 -0.56 15.14
C MET A 136 7.43 -1.85 14.47
N ASN A 137 7.10 -1.79 13.18
CA ASN A 137 6.66 -2.95 12.41
C ASN A 137 7.77 -4.00 12.21
N ASN A 138 9.04 -3.58 12.27
CA ASN A 138 10.18 -4.48 12.11
C ASN A 138 10.64 -5.11 13.43
N ILE A 139 10.07 -4.71 14.56
CA ILE A 139 10.32 -5.30 15.87
C ILE A 139 9.28 -6.39 16.10
N LYS A 140 9.75 -7.63 16.27
CA LYS A 140 8.88 -8.77 16.58
C LYS A 140 8.77 -8.97 18.07
#